data_49bdb66c5a9694298fc19da2a2cc0899
#
_entry.id   49bdb66c5a9694298fc19da2a2cc0899
#
_cell.length_a   1.000
_cell.length_b   1.000
_cell.length_c   1.000
_cell.angle_alpha   90.00
_cell.angle_beta   90.00
_cell.angle_gamma   90.00
#
_symmetry.space_group_name_H-M   'P 1'
#
loop_
_entity.id
_entity.type
_entity.pdbx_description
1 polymer ?
#
loop_
_entity_poly.entity_id
_entity_poly.type
_entity_poly.pdbx_seq_one_letter_code
_entity_poly.pdbx_strand_id
1 'polypeptide(L)' 'MTKSQAIKHFGSISSLAKALGVTYEAVRQWEVVPELRQYQIERITKGALKASLQDEAA' A
#
# COMPACT_ATOMS: atom_id res chain seq x y z
N MET A 1 5.71 -4.79 -1.15
CA MET A 1 5.05 -4.71 0.17
C MET A 1 3.74 -5.44 0.17
N THR A 2 3.29 -5.86 1.34
CA THR A 2 1.97 -6.47 1.46
C THR A 2 0.98 -5.43 1.95
N LYS A 3 -0.31 -5.74 1.81
CA LYS A 3 -1.36 -4.87 2.32
C LYS A 3 -1.18 -4.65 3.83
N SER A 4 -0.86 -5.71 4.56
CA SER A 4 -0.64 -5.60 6.00
C SER A 4 0.51 -4.66 6.33
N GLN A 5 1.60 -4.76 5.58
CA GLN A 5 2.74 -3.89 5.81
C GLN A 5 2.38 -2.43 5.56
N ALA A 6 1.62 -2.18 4.50
CA ALA A 6 1.22 -0.81 4.19
C ALA A 6 0.30 -0.26 5.28
N ILE A 7 -0.68 -1.05 5.71
CA ILE A 7 -1.60 -0.61 6.75
C ILE A 7 -0.84 -0.35 8.05
N LYS A 8 0.08 -1.23 8.39
CA LYS A 8 0.84 -1.08 9.62
C LYS A 8 1.71 0.17 9.60
N HIS A 9 2.30 0.46 8.45
CA HIS A 9 3.17 1.63 8.33
C HIS A 9 2.37 2.92 8.53
N PHE A 10 1.18 3.01 7.94
CA PHE A 10 0.36 4.21 8.03
C PHE A 10 -0.53 4.23 9.27
N GLY A 11 -0.67 3.11 9.94
CA GLY A 11 -1.42 3.02 11.19
C GLY A 11 -2.82 2.46 11.06
N SER A 12 -3.46 2.66 9.94
CA SER A 12 -4.82 2.15 9.73
C SER A 12 -5.16 2.21 8.24
N ILE A 13 -6.25 1.52 7.89
CA ILE A 13 -6.74 1.58 6.50
C ILE A 13 -7.13 3.01 6.14
N SER A 14 -7.77 3.72 7.06
CA SER A 14 -8.17 5.11 6.83
C SER A 14 -6.97 5.99 6.52
N SER A 15 -5.91 5.85 7.30
CA SER A 15 -4.71 6.65 7.09
C SER A 15 -4.07 6.33 5.75
N LEU A 16 -4.02 5.04 5.41
CA LEU A 16 -3.46 4.62 4.14
C LEU A 16 -4.27 5.17 2.97
N ALA A 17 -5.59 5.05 3.05
CA ALA A 17 -6.46 5.54 2.00
C ALA A 17 -6.29 7.04 1.81
N LYS A 18 -6.21 7.78 2.91
CA LYS A 18 -6.05 9.22 2.87
C LYS A 18 -4.72 9.60 2.22
N ALA A 19 -3.66 8.88 2.57
CA ALA A 19 -2.34 9.15 2.01
C ALA A 19 -2.32 8.93 0.50
N LEU A 20 -3.09 7.96 0.02
CA LEU A 20 -3.13 7.63 -1.40
C LEU A 20 -4.18 8.41 -2.18
N GLY A 21 -5.07 9.12 -1.47
CA GLY A 21 -6.14 9.84 -2.14
C GLY A 21 -7.23 8.92 -2.66
N VAL A 22 -7.43 7.76 -2.05
CA VAL A 22 -8.48 6.82 -2.42
C VAL A 22 -9.43 6.64 -1.26
N THR A 23 -10.54 5.93 -1.49
CA THR A 23 -11.53 5.74 -0.44
C THR A 23 -11.10 4.60 0.49
N TYR A 24 -11.63 4.64 1.71
CA TYR A 24 -11.44 3.56 2.67
C TYR A 24 -11.87 2.23 2.07
N GLU A 25 -13.03 2.24 1.40
CA GLU A 25 -13.58 1.02 0.84
C GLU A 25 -12.67 0.43 -0.23
N ALA A 26 -12.04 1.28 -1.03
CA ALA A 26 -11.12 0.81 -2.06
C ALA A 26 -9.96 0.04 -1.44
N VAL A 27 -9.39 0.59 -0.38
CA VAL A 27 -8.28 -0.08 0.30
C VAL A 27 -8.76 -1.35 0.99
N ARG A 28 -9.92 -1.27 1.62
CA ARG A 28 -10.47 -2.43 2.33
C ARG A 28 -10.66 -3.62 1.40
N GLN A 29 -11.03 -3.36 0.16
CA GLN A 29 -11.32 -4.43 -0.79
C GLN A 29 -10.08 -5.02 -1.45
N TRP A 30 -8.91 -4.41 -1.27
CA TRP A 30 -7.69 -4.96 -1.85
C TRP A 30 -7.40 -6.34 -1.25
N GLU A 31 -7.04 -7.29 -2.11
CA GLU A 31 -6.42 -8.53 -1.65
C GLU A 31 -4.93 -8.35 -1.53
N VAL A 32 -4.36 -7.63 -2.48
CA VAL A 32 -2.95 -7.24 -2.44
C VAL A 32 -2.90 -5.77 -2.83
N VAL A 33 -1.78 -5.12 -2.55
CA VAL A 33 -1.62 -3.72 -2.95
C VAL A 33 -1.42 -3.70 -4.47
N PRO A 34 -2.27 -2.98 -5.21
CA PRO A 34 -2.11 -2.90 -6.66
C PRO A 34 -0.74 -2.34 -7.04
N GLU A 35 -0.22 -2.78 -8.17
CA GLU A 35 1.12 -2.39 -8.61
C GLU A 35 1.31 -0.89 -8.59
N LEU A 36 0.39 -0.15 -9.19
CA LEU A 36 0.47 1.29 -9.25
C LEU A 36 0.53 1.91 -7.86
N ARG A 37 -0.26 1.37 -6.94
CA ARG A 37 -0.28 1.88 -5.58
C ARG A 37 0.99 1.53 -4.82
N GLN A 38 1.61 0.39 -5.13
CA GLN A 38 2.88 0.05 -4.51
C GLN A 38 3.95 1.08 -4.83
N TYR A 39 4.03 1.50 -6.08
CA TYR A 39 4.97 2.54 -6.46
C TYR A 39 4.65 3.87 -5.80
N GLN A 40 3.37 4.19 -5.70
CA GLN A 40 2.95 5.41 -5.05
C GLN A 40 3.34 5.40 -3.57
N ILE A 41 3.11 4.27 -2.90
CA ILE A 41 3.45 4.13 -1.49
C ILE A 41 4.97 4.21 -1.29
N GLU A 42 5.73 3.58 -2.17
CA GLU A 42 7.18 3.65 -2.08
C GLU A 42 7.64 5.11 -2.16
N ARG A 43 7.05 5.87 -3.05
CA ARG A 43 7.41 7.27 -3.22
C ARG A 43 7.01 8.10 -1.99
N ILE A 44 5.80 7.89 -1.49
CA ILE A 44 5.30 8.63 -0.33
C ILE A 44 6.14 8.34 0.90
N THR A 45 6.53 7.09 1.09
CA THR A 45 7.29 6.69 2.27
C THR A 45 8.79 6.87 2.08
N LYS A 46 9.21 7.41 0.93
CA LYS A 46 10.61 7.64 0.61
C LYS A 46 11.44 6.37 0.74
N GLY A 47 10.86 5.26 0.28
CA GLY A 47 11.55 3.99 0.26
C GLY A 47 11.45 3.18 1.53
N ALA A 48 10.74 3.66 2.54
CA ALA A 48 10.54 2.87 3.76
C ALA A 48 9.79 1.58 3.44
N LEU A 49 8.79 1.68 2.56
CA LEU A 49 8.12 0.53 1.99
C LEU A 49 8.42 0.52 0.51
N LYS A 50 8.88 -0.61 0.00
CA LYS A 50 9.29 -0.71 -1.39
C LYS A 50 8.30 -1.55 -2.17
N ALA A 51 8.10 -1.19 -3.42
CA ALA A 51 7.32 -2.01 -4.33
C ALA A 51 8.02 -3.35 -4.46
N SER A 52 7.29 -4.44 -4.27
CA SER A 52 7.86 -5.79 -4.25
C SER A 52 7.06 -6.66 -5.18
N LEU A 53 7.02 -6.29 -6.45
CA LEU A 53 6.14 -6.95 -7.40
C LEU A 53 6.59 -8.37 -7.71
N GLN A 54 7.89 -8.64 -7.66
CA GLN A 54 8.40 -9.98 -7.93
C GLN A 54 8.16 -10.94 -6.78
N ASP A 55 7.94 -10.43 -5.58
CA ASP A 55 7.79 -11.27 -4.42
C ASP A 55 6.58 -12.18 -4.55
N GLU A 56 5.55 -11.70 -5.20
CA GLU A 56 4.33 -12.48 -5.36
C GLU A 56 4.56 -13.70 -6.24
N ALA A 57 5.51 -13.60 -7.14
CA ALA A 57 5.81 -14.71 -8.03
C ALA A 57 6.67 -15.75 -7.33
N ALA A 58 7.35 -15.36 -6.31
CA ALA A 58 8.18 -16.28 -5.58
C ALA A 58 7.36 -17.13 -4.63
#